data_3158b3a8e91639bfba4994ea350f1b27
#
_entry.id   3158b3a8e91639bfba4994ea350f1b27
#
_cell.length_a   1.000
_cell.length_b   1.000
_cell.length_c   1.000
_cell.angle_alpha   90.00
_cell.angle_beta   90.00
_cell.angle_gamma   90.00
#
_symmetry.space_group_name_H-M   'P 1'
#
loop_
_entity.id
_entity.type
_entity.pdbx_description
1 polymer ?
#
loop_
_entity_poly.entity_id
_entity_poly.type
_entity_poly.pdbx_seq_one_letter_code
_entity_poly.pdbx_strand_id
1 'polypeptide(L)'
;MNGHKFEYKCARMLRRKGFHHVEVTKKSGDQGVDIIAYKHFSKYAVQCKYYSYPVGNKAVQEVYAGGKYYDCDRCIVMTNGTFTKAAISAANKLDVKLWDNCSMLKSTSLIFEIMRAMNILGILFGCYLLRNVFPFSSDTYLQYYREFSLILSWLLGLLWWWNGMLIT
;
A
#
# COMPACT_ATOMS: atom_id res chain seq x y z
N MET A 1 8.62 8.35 -15.53
CA MET A 1 7.21 8.45 -15.03
C MET A 1 6.82 9.91 -15.15
N ASN A 2 5.62 10.25 -15.57
CA ASN A 2 5.13 11.63 -15.61
C ASN A 2 4.28 11.93 -14.34
N GLY A 3 4.00 13.23 -14.07
CA GLY A 3 3.25 13.65 -12.88
C GLY A 3 1.91 12.94 -12.73
N HIS A 4 1.14 12.82 -13.81
CA HIS A 4 -0.16 12.17 -13.79
C HIS A 4 -0.12 10.68 -13.39
N LYS A 5 0.87 9.94 -13.88
CA LYS A 5 1.09 8.54 -13.41
C LYS A 5 1.46 8.49 -11.93
N PHE A 6 2.09 9.56 -11.43
CA PHE A 6 2.42 9.65 -10.00
C PHE A 6 1.19 9.90 -9.13
N GLU A 7 0.24 10.74 -9.56
CA GLU A 7 -1.04 10.96 -8.87
C GLU A 7 -1.80 9.63 -8.65
N TYR A 8 -1.96 8.81 -9.70
CA TYR A 8 -2.59 7.49 -9.57
C TYR A 8 -1.82 6.54 -8.63
N LYS A 9 -0.49 6.66 -8.62
CA LYS A 9 0.33 5.89 -7.68
C LYS A 9 0.08 6.35 -6.24
N CYS A 10 0.01 7.66 -6.00
CA CYS A 10 -0.34 8.23 -4.69
C CYS A 10 -1.75 7.82 -4.26
N ALA A 11 -2.74 7.85 -5.15
CA ALA A 11 -4.09 7.39 -4.87
C ALA A 11 -4.12 5.92 -4.42
N ARG A 12 -3.36 5.04 -5.10
CA ARG A 12 -3.22 3.63 -4.70
C ARG A 12 -2.54 3.47 -3.34
N MET A 13 -1.54 4.31 -3.04
CA MET A 13 -0.89 4.32 -1.72
C MET A 13 -1.84 4.72 -0.61
N LEU A 14 -2.66 5.75 -0.84
CA LEU A 14 -3.68 6.18 0.12
C LEU A 14 -4.66 5.05 0.43
N ARG A 15 -5.19 4.35 -0.60
CA ARG A 15 -6.07 3.19 -0.41
C ARG A 15 -5.43 2.11 0.44
N ARG A 16 -4.15 1.76 0.18
CA ARG A 16 -3.40 0.78 0.98
C ARG A 16 -3.16 1.21 2.43
N LYS A 17 -3.21 2.52 2.71
CA LYS A 17 -3.09 3.08 4.07
C LYS A 17 -4.45 3.29 4.76
N GLY A 18 -5.52 2.70 4.22
CA GLY A 18 -6.86 2.72 4.80
C GLY A 18 -7.63 4.02 4.53
N PHE A 19 -7.28 4.75 3.46
CA PHE A 19 -8.13 5.81 2.94
C PHE A 19 -9.20 5.23 2.01
N HIS A 20 -10.42 5.73 2.09
CA HIS A 20 -11.55 5.38 1.24
C HIS A 20 -12.01 6.60 0.43
N HIS A 21 -12.90 6.39 -0.55
CA HIS A 21 -13.35 7.43 -1.48
C HIS A 21 -12.20 8.28 -2.03
N VAL A 22 -11.14 7.59 -2.51
CA VAL A 22 -9.93 8.23 -3.04
C VAL A 22 -10.17 8.57 -4.51
N GLU A 23 -10.35 9.86 -4.79
CA GLU A 23 -10.66 10.42 -6.12
C GLU A 23 -9.54 11.33 -6.58
N VAL A 24 -9.05 11.13 -7.82
CA VAL A 24 -8.12 12.03 -8.49
C VAL A 24 -8.93 13.17 -9.13
N THR A 25 -8.59 14.41 -8.81
CA THR A 25 -9.30 15.61 -9.32
C THR A 25 -9.07 15.81 -10.82
N LYS A 26 -9.91 16.62 -11.47
CA LYS A 26 -9.75 16.98 -12.88
C LYS A 26 -8.60 18.00 -13.02
N LYS A 27 -7.77 17.84 -14.04
CA LYS A 27 -6.54 18.64 -14.29
C LYS A 27 -6.69 20.15 -14.43
N SER A 28 -7.87 20.67 -14.68
CA SER A 28 -8.10 22.10 -14.83
C SER A 28 -8.95 22.63 -13.68
N GLY A 29 -8.40 23.59 -12.94
CA GLY A 29 -9.12 24.24 -11.85
C GLY A 29 -9.12 23.46 -10.53
N ASP A 30 -8.15 22.57 -10.33
CA ASP A 30 -8.00 21.73 -9.13
C ASP A 30 -7.52 22.49 -7.88
N GLN A 31 -7.30 23.81 -8.01
CA GLN A 31 -6.89 24.71 -6.92
C GLN A 31 -5.69 24.18 -6.09
N GLY A 32 -4.81 23.38 -6.72
CA GLY A 32 -3.66 22.79 -6.04
C GLY A 32 -4.00 21.54 -5.21
N VAL A 33 -5.08 20.84 -5.55
CA VAL A 33 -5.45 19.56 -4.94
C VAL A 33 -5.58 18.50 -6.02
N ASP A 34 -4.68 17.52 -6.02
CA ASP A 34 -4.66 16.45 -7.03
C ASP A 34 -5.54 15.25 -6.63
N ILE A 35 -5.75 15.04 -5.32
CA ILE A 35 -6.56 13.92 -4.81
C ILE A 35 -7.39 14.39 -3.63
N ILE A 36 -8.67 13.98 -3.60
CA ILE A 36 -9.54 14.06 -2.42
C ILE A 36 -9.72 12.65 -1.89
N ALA A 37 -9.56 12.46 -0.57
CA ALA A 37 -9.68 11.16 0.07
C ALA A 37 -10.27 11.30 1.47
N TYR A 38 -10.85 10.21 1.99
CA TYR A 38 -11.43 10.19 3.33
C TYR A 38 -10.74 9.13 4.19
N LYS A 39 -10.53 9.45 5.46
CA LYS A 39 -10.05 8.48 6.44
C LYS A 39 -10.66 8.76 7.81
N HIS A 40 -11.27 7.73 8.40
CA HIS A 40 -12.14 7.89 9.56
C HIS A 40 -13.26 8.90 9.22
N PHE A 41 -13.38 9.97 10.00
CA PHE A 41 -14.39 11.03 9.80
C PHE A 41 -13.81 12.30 9.18
N SER A 42 -12.59 12.27 8.65
CA SER A 42 -11.90 13.43 8.10
C SER A 42 -11.75 13.35 6.59
N LYS A 43 -11.96 14.50 5.91
CA LYS A 43 -11.72 14.71 4.50
C LYS A 43 -10.32 15.29 4.29
N TYR A 44 -9.58 14.73 3.35
CA TYR A 44 -8.20 15.08 3.08
C TYR A 44 -8.04 15.67 1.68
N ALA A 45 -7.34 16.81 1.58
CA ALA A 45 -6.79 17.33 0.35
C ALA A 45 -5.35 16.85 0.17
N VAL A 46 -5.01 16.33 -0.99
CA VAL A 46 -3.67 15.79 -1.26
C VAL A 46 -3.10 16.41 -2.52
N GLN A 47 -1.90 16.97 -2.42
CA GLN A 47 -1.10 17.45 -3.54
C GLN A 47 0.03 16.45 -3.83
N CYS A 48 0.25 16.14 -5.11
CA CYS A 48 1.27 15.21 -5.58
C CYS A 48 2.33 15.95 -6.39
N LYS A 49 3.58 15.91 -5.97
CA LYS A 49 4.70 16.55 -6.69
C LYS A 49 5.73 15.49 -7.10
N TYR A 50 5.87 15.28 -8.42
CA TYR A 50 6.88 14.38 -8.99
C TYR A 50 8.04 15.21 -9.54
N TYR A 51 9.07 15.41 -8.73
CA TYR A 51 10.24 16.23 -9.08
C TYR A 51 11.54 15.48 -8.84
N SER A 52 12.59 15.87 -9.57
CA SER A 52 13.97 15.41 -9.36
C SER A 52 14.72 16.21 -8.29
N TYR A 53 14.12 17.29 -7.79
CA TYR A 53 14.66 18.18 -6.78
C TYR A 53 13.71 18.28 -5.58
N PRO A 54 14.19 18.76 -4.40
CA PRO A 54 13.36 18.88 -3.20
C PRO A 54 12.17 19.83 -3.40
N VAL A 55 11.00 19.42 -2.89
CA VAL A 55 9.74 20.20 -2.97
C VAL A 55 9.78 21.35 -1.99
N GLY A 56 9.51 22.56 -2.50
CA GLY A 56 9.51 23.80 -1.71
C GLY A 56 8.16 24.08 -1.01
N ASN A 57 8.13 25.17 -0.23
CA ASN A 57 6.96 25.61 0.56
C ASN A 57 5.74 25.96 -0.30
N LYS A 58 5.92 26.30 -1.58
CA LYS A 58 4.82 26.60 -2.49
C LYS A 58 3.79 25.47 -2.56
N ALA A 59 4.24 24.20 -2.63
CA ALA A 59 3.34 23.05 -2.64
C ALA A 59 2.52 22.91 -1.34
N VAL A 60 3.10 23.29 -0.20
CA VAL A 60 2.40 23.29 1.10
C VAL A 60 1.31 24.38 1.11
N GLN A 61 1.63 25.58 0.59
CA GLN A 61 0.66 26.68 0.49
C GLN A 61 -0.47 26.36 -0.49
N GLU A 62 -0.14 25.77 -1.65
CA GLU A 62 -1.14 25.35 -2.66
C GLU A 62 -2.14 24.35 -2.07
N VAL A 63 -1.68 23.28 -1.45
CA VAL A 63 -2.58 22.26 -0.88
C VAL A 63 -3.39 22.79 0.30
N TYR A 64 -2.83 23.70 1.10
CA TYR A 64 -3.55 24.34 2.20
C TYR A 64 -4.69 25.23 1.69
N ALA A 65 -4.41 26.09 0.70
CA ALA A 65 -5.42 26.93 0.08
C ALA A 65 -6.51 26.09 -0.61
N GLY A 66 -6.10 25.11 -1.41
CA GLY A 66 -7.04 24.20 -2.07
C GLY A 66 -7.84 23.34 -1.08
N GLY A 67 -7.23 22.92 0.02
CA GLY A 67 -7.92 22.21 1.08
C GLY A 67 -9.05 23.04 1.69
N LYS A 68 -8.84 24.33 1.89
CA LYS A 68 -9.89 25.26 2.34
C LYS A 68 -10.98 25.45 1.30
N TYR A 69 -10.61 25.54 0.02
CA TYR A 69 -11.57 25.66 -1.08
C TYR A 69 -12.51 24.44 -1.18
N TYR A 70 -12.01 23.24 -0.91
CA TYR A 70 -12.78 22.00 -0.97
C TYR A 70 -13.36 21.56 0.39
N ASP A 71 -13.34 22.40 1.43
CA ASP A 71 -13.80 22.07 2.79
C ASP A 71 -13.17 20.79 3.32
N CYS A 72 -11.85 20.66 3.17
CA CYS A 72 -11.09 19.54 3.70
C CYS A 72 -10.58 19.85 5.10
N ASP A 73 -10.65 18.84 5.99
CA ASP A 73 -10.20 18.96 7.38
C ASP A 73 -8.69 18.93 7.50
N ARG A 74 -8.02 18.22 6.57
CA ARG A 74 -6.57 17.96 6.63
C ARG A 74 -5.95 18.01 5.25
N CYS A 75 -4.66 18.39 5.21
CA CYS A 75 -3.89 18.49 3.97
C CYS A 75 -2.65 17.59 4.00
N ILE A 76 -2.30 17.01 2.85
CA ILE A 76 -1.11 16.17 2.67
C ILE A 76 -0.38 16.61 1.40
N VAL A 77 0.95 16.74 1.45
CA VAL A 77 1.79 16.80 0.24
C VAL A 77 2.54 15.49 0.11
N MET A 78 2.46 14.85 -1.06
CA MET A 78 3.15 13.61 -1.39
C MET A 78 4.20 13.88 -2.48
N THR A 79 5.43 13.38 -2.29
CA THR A 79 6.51 13.49 -3.28
C THR A 79 7.27 12.19 -3.46
N ASN A 80 7.88 12.02 -4.63
CA ASN A 80 8.84 10.94 -4.90
C ASN A 80 10.23 11.21 -4.31
N GLY A 81 10.54 12.46 -3.99
CA GLY A 81 11.80 12.94 -3.45
C GLY A 81 11.68 13.39 -2.01
N THR A 82 12.36 14.48 -1.67
CA THR A 82 12.44 15.07 -0.34
C THR A 82 11.81 16.45 -0.30
N PHE A 83 11.73 17.05 0.88
CA PHE A 83 11.24 18.41 1.11
C PHE A 83 12.36 19.35 1.52
N THR A 84 12.25 20.63 1.17
CA THR A 84 13.15 21.68 1.67
C THR A 84 12.86 22.00 3.14
N LYS A 85 13.84 22.56 3.86
CA LYS A 85 13.64 23.05 5.23
C LYS A 85 12.50 24.07 5.33
N ALA A 86 12.35 24.94 4.32
CA ALA A 86 11.25 25.91 4.26
C ALA A 86 9.88 25.23 4.12
N ALA A 87 9.78 24.16 3.32
CA ALA A 87 8.55 23.37 3.20
C ALA A 87 8.18 22.69 4.52
N ILE A 88 9.15 22.10 5.22
CA ILE A 88 8.92 21.45 6.52
C ILE A 88 8.45 22.49 7.56
N SER A 89 9.10 23.67 7.61
CA SER A 89 8.69 24.74 8.51
C SER A 89 7.27 25.25 8.23
N ALA A 90 6.92 25.43 6.95
CA ALA A 90 5.58 25.85 6.55
C ALA A 90 4.53 24.76 6.88
N ALA A 91 4.82 23.51 6.64
CA ALA A 91 3.95 22.38 6.93
C ALA A 91 3.62 22.27 8.42
N ASN A 92 4.62 22.43 9.28
CA ASN A 92 4.43 22.43 10.74
C ASN A 92 3.51 23.58 11.22
N LYS A 93 3.63 24.77 10.61
CA LYS A 93 2.79 25.92 10.95
C LYS A 93 1.35 25.80 10.46
N LEU A 94 1.14 25.12 9.33
CA LEU A 94 -0.17 24.98 8.68
C LEU A 94 -0.85 23.62 8.97
N ASP A 95 -0.28 22.76 9.81
CA ASP A 95 -0.72 21.39 10.08
C ASP A 95 -0.88 20.54 8.80
N VAL A 96 0.04 20.72 7.84
CA VAL A 96 0.08 19.94 6.59
C VAL A 96 1.00 18.74 6.76
N LYS A 97 0.53 17.55 6.45
CA LYS A 97 1.36 16.34 6.51
C LYS A 97 2.24 16.22 5.27
N LEU A 98 3.51 15.90 5.46
CA LEU A 98 4.46 15.66 4.38
C LEU A 98 4.77 14.16 4.26
N TRP A 99 4.63 13.61 3.05
CA TRP A 99 4.99 12.23 2.73
C TRP A 99 6.05 12.24 1.63
N ASP A 100 7.27 11.96 2.02
CA ASP A 100 8.43 11.87 1.12
C ASP A 100 8.62 10.45 0.56
N ASN A 101 9.57 10.32 -0.38
CA ASN A 101 9.99 9.04 -0.94
C ASN A 101 8.84 8.10 -1.36
N CYS A 102 7.71 8.65 -1.77
CA CYS A 102 6.53 7.89 -2.17
C CYS A 102 6.75 6.97 -3.40
N SER A 103 7.92 7.01 -4.03
CA SER A 103 8.34 6.07 -5.08
C SER A 103 8.83 4.72 -4.53
N MET A 104 9.26 4.67 -3.28
CA MET A 104 9.97 3.54 -2.66
C MET A 104 9.07 2.38 -2.19
N LEU A 105 7.75 2.44 -2.37
CA LEU A 105 6.84 1.33 -2.00
C LEU A 105 6.92 0.13 -2.97
N LYS A 106 8.13 -0.25 -3.38
CA LYS A 106 8.35 -1.53 -4.09
C LYS A 106 8.50 -2.73 -3.15
N SER A 107 8.69 -2.53 -1.85
CA SER A 107 9.28 -3.55 -0.99
C SER A 107 8.30 -4.50 -0.30
N THR A 108 7.03 -4.13 -0.08
CA THR A 108 6.15 -5.03 0.67
C THR A 108 5.72 -6.25 -0.14
N SER A 109 5.48 -6.11 -1.45
CA SER A 109 5.08 -7.26 -2.27
C SER A 109 6.21 -8.29 -2.41
N LEU A 110 7.46 -7.85 -2.53
CA LEU A 110 8.61 -8.75 -2.64
C LEU A 110 8.85 -9.54 -1.35
N ILE A 111 8.73 -8.89 -0.19
CA ILE A 111 8.85 -9.55 1.12
C ILE A 111 7.74 -10.60 1.29
N PHE A 112 6.50 -10.28 0.94
CA PHE A 112 5.39 -11.24 0.99
C PHE A 112 5.60 -12.41 0.03
N GLU A 113 6.12 -12.20 -1.17
CA GLU A 113 6.45 -13.29 -2.11
C GLU A 113 7.59 -14.17 -1.59
N ILE A 114 8.62 -13.59 -0.99
CA ILE A 114 9.71 -14.34 -0.35
C ILE A 114 9.17 -15.17 0.83
N MET A 115 8.33 -14.58 1.69
CA MET A 115 7.71 -15.31 2.80
C MET A 115 6.80 -16.44 2.31
N ARG A 116 6.04 -16.25 1.23
CA ARG A 116 5.25 -17.33 0.60
C ARG A 116 6.14 -18.46 0.08
N ALA A 117 7.22 -18.13 -0.62
CA ALA A 117 8.17 -19.11 -1.13
C ALA A 117 8.83 -19.89 0.01
N MET A 118 9.23 -19.24 1.09
CA MET A 118 9.80 -19.89 2.28
C MET A 118 8.79 -20.83 2.97
N ASN A 119 7.51 -20.43 3.07
CA ASN A 119 6.47 -21.32 3.61
C ASN A 119 6.28 -22.56 2.76
N ILE A 120 6.23 -22.45 1.43
CA ILE A 120 6.11 -23.59 0.52
C ILE A 120 7.32 -24.51 0.66
N LEU A 121 8.55 -23.97 0.70
CA LEU A 121 9.77 -24.74 0.91
C LEU A 121 9.77 -25.46 2.26
N GLY A 122 9.30 -24.81 3.32
CA GLY A 122 9.17 -25.43 4.66
C GLY A 122 8.20 -26.60 4.68
N ILE A 123 7.05 -26.48 3.99
CA ILE A 123 6.07 -27.58 3.84
C ILE A 123 6.68 -28.76 3.06
N LEU A 124 7.34 -28.49 1.93
CA LEU A 124 7.98 -29.51 1.10
C LEU A 124 9.11 -30.21 1.88
N PHE A 125 9.92 -29.48 2.64
CA PHE A 125 10.97 -30.04 3.48
C PHE A 125 10.39 -30.88 4.62
N GLY A 126 9.30 -30.45 5.26
CA GLY A 126 8.57 -31.22 6.25
C GLY A 126 8.03 -32.53 5.69
N CYS A 127 7.42 -32.54 4.52
CA CYS A 127 6.98 -33.75 3.81
C CYS A 127 8.12 -34.67 3.46
N TYR A 128 9.28 -34.13 3.04
CA TYR A 128 10.47 -34.89 2.75
C TYR A 128 11.04 -35.59 4.01
N LEU A 129 11.10 -34.87 5.13
CA LEU A 129 11.54 -35.45 6.41
C LEU A 129 10.59 -36.55 6.90
N LEU A 130 9.28 -36.33 6.86
CA LEU A 130 8.28 -37.34 7.24
C LEU A 130 8.41 -38.59 6.40
N ARG A 131 8.62 -38.46 5.09
CA ARG A 131 8.85 -39.59 4.19
C ARG A 131 10.09 -40.42 4.57
N ASN A 132 11.17 -39.78 5.01
CA ASN A 132 12.44 -40.44 5.30
C ASN A 132 12.55 -41.00 6.74
N VAL A 133 11.82 -40.36 7.70
CA VAL A 133 11.87 -40.74 9.12
C VAL A 133 10.87 -41.87 9.46
N PHE A 134 9.75 -41.93 8.71
CA PHE A 134 8.72 -42.97 8.94
C PHE A 134 8.54 -43.81 7.66
N PRO A 135 9.17 -44.98 7.57
CA PRO A 135 8.93 -45.96 6.49
C PRO A 135 7.59 -46.67 6.73
N PHE A 136 6.49 -46.04 6.31
CA PHE A 136 5.15 -46.63 6.33
C PHE A 136 4.91 -47.55 5.13
N SER A 137 4.07 -48.59 5.31
CA SER A 137 3.61 -49.46 4.22
C SER A 137 2.74 -48.70 3.21
N SER A 138 2.70 -49.13 1.95
CA SER A 138 2.05 -48.46 0.81
C SER A 138 0.59 -48.07 1.04
N ASP A 139 -0.16 -48.88 1.78
CA ASP A 139 -1.61 -48.67 2.00
C ASP A 139 -1.90 -47.53 2.99
N THR A 140 -1.01 -47.33 3.96
CA THR A 140 -1.11 -46.22 4.92
C THR A 140 -0.79 -44.90 4.29
N TYR A 141 0.07 -44.85 3.27
CA TYR A 141 0.38 -43.60 2.54
C TYR A 141 -0.81 -43.06 1.79
N LEU A 142 -1.60 -43.88 1.11
CA LEU A 142 -2.77 -43.45 0.35
C LEU A 142 -3.85 -42.83 1.23
N GLN A 143 -4.04 -43.37 2.43
CA GLN A 143 -4.98 -42.83 3.40
C GLN A 143 -4.51 -41.49 3.96
N TYR A 144 -3.24 -41.36 4.35
CA TYR A 144 -2.67 -40.10 4.84
C TYR A 144 -2.58 -39.01 3.76
N TYR A 145 -2.26 -39.38 2.50
CA TYR A 145 -2.27 -38.41 1.39
C TYR A 145 -3.66 -37.85 1.12
N ARG A 146 -4.71 -38.67 1.28
CA ARG A 146 -6.10 -38.20 1.08
C ARG A 146 -6.51 -37.23 2.17
N GLU A 147 -6.24 -37.52 3.43
CA GLU A 147 -6.54 -36.62 4.56
C GLU A 147 -5.70 -35.31 4.49
N PHE A 148 -4.41 -35.44 4.18
CA PHE A 148 -3.53 -34.29 4.06
C PHE A 148 -3.90 -33.39 2.88
N SER A 149 -4.33 -33.93 1.74
CA SER A 149 -4.77 -33.16 0.60
C SER A 149 -6.06 -32.37 0.90
N LEU A 150 -6.98 -32.95 1.69
CA LEU A 150 -8.20 -32.27 2.15
C LEU A 150 -7.85 -31.11 3.11
N ILE A 151 -6.98 -31.31 4.06
CA ILE A 151 -6.51 -30.26 4.99
C ILE A 151 -5.77 -29.14 4.23
N LEU A 152 -4.91 -29.52 3.26
CA LEU A 152 -4.18 -28.56 2.45
C LEU A 152 -5.12 -27.73 1.54
N SER A 153 -6.12 -28.33 0.94
CA SER A 153 -7.12 -27.64 0.13
C SER A 153 -7.97 -26.68 0.97
N TRP A 154 -8.28 -27.06 2.21
CA TRP A 154 -9.00 -26.24 3.17
C TRP A 154 -8.17 -25.02 3.61
N LEU A 155 -6.88 -25.24 3.92
CA LEU A 155 -5.93 -24.17 4.26
C LEU A 155 -5.67 -23.20 3.09
N LEU A 156 -5.56 -23.74 1.86
CA LEU A 156 -5.43 -22.91 0.65
C LEU A 156 -6.71 -22.12 0.37
N GLY A 157 -7.89 -22.70 0.62
CA GLY A 157 -9.17 -22.01 0.55
C GLY A 157 -9.29 -20.87 1.56
N LEU A 158 -8.86 -21.08 2.81
CA LEU A 158 -8.80 -20.04 3.85
C LEU A 158 -7.80 -18.93 3.49
N LEU A 159 -6.64 -19.26 2.94
CA LEU A 159 -5.66 -18.28 2.47
C LEU A 159 -6.18 -17.48 1.27
N TRP A 160 -6.94 -18.11 0.39
CA TRP A 160 -7.57 -17.43 -0.74
C TRP A 160 -8.69 -16.48 -0.27
N TRP A 161 -9.50 -16.92 0.69
CA TRP A 161 -10.54 -16.12 1.33
C TRP A 161 -9.97 -14.93 2.10
N TRP A 162 -8.88 -15.15 2.86
CA TRP A 162 -8.16 -14.10 3.59
C TRP A 162 -7.52 -13.06 2.66
N ASN A 163 -6.94 -13.49 1.54
CA ASN A 163 -6.40 -12.57 0.53
C ASN A 163 -7.51 -11.80 -0.21
N GLY A 164 -8.67 -12.41 -0.44
CA GLY A 164 -9.84 -11.73 -1.02
C GLY A 164 -10.38 -10.63 -0.11
N MET A 165 -10.33 -10.82 1.20
CA MET A 165 -10.80 -9.85 2.20
C MET A 165 -9.85 -8.64 2.38
N LEU A 166 -8.59 -8.75 1.95
CA LEU A 166 -7.60 -7.66 1.98
C LEU A 166 -7.57 -6.82 0.70
N ILE A 167 -8.34 -7.21 -0.33
CA ILE A 167 -8.38 -6.53 -1.64
C ILE A 167 -9.71 -5.76 -1.83
N THR A 168 -10.72 -6.00 -0.98
CA THR A 168 -11.95 -5.20 -0.88
C THR A 168 -11.81 -4.13 0.21
#